data_ec4b4b81da88653b9239dc85c76a1481
#
_entry.id   ec4b4b81da88653b9239dc85c76a1481
#
_cell.length_a   1.000
_cell.length_b   1.000
_cell.length_c   1.000
_cell.angle_alpha   90.00
_cell.angle_beta   90.00
_cell.angle_gamma   90.00
#
_symmetry.space_group_name_H-M   'P 1'
#
loop_
_entity.id
_entity.type
_entity.pdbx_description
1 polymer ?
#
loop_
_entity_poly.entity_id
_entity_poly.type
_entity_poly.pdbx_seq_one_letter_code
_entity_poly.pdbx_strand_id
1 'polypeptide(L)'
;MILSLGTTDITRNKMREEQIVTGIVLYVTLVGEYDKRLVVLTKERGKITVFANGARRPNSTLRAASQSFVMGKFTVVPGRDAYNLVKVEVDEYFQEIAYDMEKMCYASYFTEFMSYYTREGDSCVPNLNLLYFTLKALVEDKMSNQLIKDVYEIRLMDIEGQGIHSYGCVKCGEKEDINYFHAPSGGLICGKCALKGKVTHKVSETLVYTLQYILSTPVNKLYGFNLADEAMEELDFIAEKFRKTHVDREFKSLEILGTL
;
A
#
# COMPACT_ATOMS: atom_id res chain seq x y z
N MET A 1 19.99 18.59 65.71
CA MET A 1 19.40 17.30 65.41
C MET A 1 18.33 17.56 64.36
N ILE A 2 18.74 17.48 63.06
CA ILE A 2 17.86 17.78 61.90
C ILE A 2 17.66 16.45 61.19
N LEU A 3 16.42 15.96 61.23
CA LEU A 3 15.96 14.77 60.54
C LEU A 3 15.85 15.07 59.05
N SER A 4 16.67 14.42 58.22
CA SER A 4 16.51 14.39 56.79
C SER A 4 15.34 13.48 56.40
N LEU A 5 14.24 14.06 55.95
CA LEU A 5 13.15 13.34 55.32
C LEU A 5 13.62 12.85 53.94
N GLY A 6 13.69 11.55 53.81
CA GLY A 6 13.94 10.91 52.52
C GLY A 6 12.82 11.22 51.52
N THR A 7 13.19 11.82 50.43
CA THR A 7 12.35 11.93 49.24
C THR A 7 12.18 10.53 48.62
N THR A 8 11.04 9.93 48.89
CA THR A 8 10.58 8.73 48.21
C THR A 8 10.44 9.01 46.74
N ASP A 9 11.20 8.25 45.97
CA ASP A 9 11.24 8.21 44.52
C ASP A 9 9.91 7.69 43.97
N ILE A 10 8.93 8.59 43.82
CA ILE A 10 7.65 8.30 43.14
C ILE A 10 7.81 8.70 41.67
N THR A 11 8.66 7.98 40.98
CA THR A 11 8.79 8.17 39.53
C THR A 11 8.87 6.85 38.81
N ARG A 12 7.93 6.66 37.90
CA ARG A 12 7.93 5.71 36.77
C ARG A 12 7.20 4.38 36.94
N ASN A 13 5.94 4.45 37.27
CA ASN A 13 5.03 3.49 36.64
C ASN A 13 3.85 4.24 36.02
N LYS A 14 4.14 5.07 34.97
CA LYS A 14 3.12 5.55 34.07
C LYS A 14 2.63 4.31 33.36
N MET A 15 1.52 3.70 33.79
CA MET A 15 0.86 2.65 33.06
C MET A 15 0.71 3.13 31.63
N ARG A 16 1.35 2.46 30.71
CA ARG A 16 1.27 2.79 29.28
C ARG A 16 -0.17 2.48 28.88
N GLU A 17 -0.94 3.51 28.57
CA GLU A 17 -2.35 3.37 28.21
C GLU A 17 -2.51 2.56 26.94
N GLU A 18 -3.49 1.68 26.93
CA GLU A 18 -3.92 0.97 25.74
C GLU A 18 -4.40 1.96 24.69
N GLN A 19 -4.04 1.72 23.44
CA GLN A 19 -4.44 2.52 22.29
C GLN A 19 -5.13 1.62 21.30
N ILE A 20 -6.20 2.09 20.70
CA ILE A 20 -6.90 1.39 19.63
C ILE A 20 -6.52 2.05 18.32
N VAL A 21 -6.00 1.27 17.37
CA VAL A 21 -5.69 1.71 16.03
C VAL A 21 -6.40 0.83 15.01
N THR A 22 -6.92 1.44 13.94
CA THR A 22 -7.55 0.72 12.84
C THR A 22 -6.53 0.51 11.73
N GLY A 23 -6.35 -0.73 11.27
CA GLY A 23 -5.30 -0.97 10.27
C GLY A 23 -5.36 -2.34 9.60
N ILE A 24 -4.41 -2.56 8.68
CA ILE A 24 -4.18 -3.82 7.96
C ILE A 24 -2.75 -4.30 8.27
N VAL A 25 -2.61 -5.60 8.55
CA VAL A 25 -1.30 -6.25 8.69
C VAL A 25 -0.65 -6.37 7.31
N LEU A 26 0.44 -5.64 7.07
CA LEU A 26 1.18 -5.70 5.81
C LEU A 26 1.97 -7.01 5.68
N TYR A 27 2.73 -7.35 6.72
CA TYR A 27 3.48 -8.62 6.76
C TYR A 27 3.81 -9.04 8.19
N VAL A 28 4.13 -10.30 8.33
CA VAL A 28 4.41 -10.96 9.60
C VAL A 28 5.79 -11.61 9.56
N THR A 29 6.56 -11.44 10.63
CA THR A 29 7.83 -12.15 10.84
C THR A 29 7.75 -12.96 12.12
N LEU A 30 8.25 -14.18 12.08
CA LEU A 30 8.34 -15.03 13.27
C LEU A 30 9.50 -14.56 14.16
N VAL A 31 9.26 -14.49 15.47
CA VAL A 31 10.24 -14.07 16.47
C VAL A 31 10.30 -15.12 17.57
N GLY A 32 11.49 -15.66 17.84
CA GLY A 32 11.63 -16.73 18.81
C GLY A 32 10.72 -17.92 18.53
N GLU A 33 10.31 -18.61 19.58
CA GLU A 33 9.51 -19.84 19.47
C GLU A 33 8.01 -19.55 19.35
N TYR A 34 7.50 -18.54 20.07
CA TYR A 34 6.05 -18.33 20.23
C TYR A 34 5.54 -16.97 19.76
N ASP A 35 6.41 -16.06 19.39
CA ASP A 35 6.04 -14.69 19.12
C ASP A 35 5.98 -14.37 17.61
N LYS A 36 5.26 -13.32 17.27
CA LYS A 36 5.25 -12.73 15.92
C LYS A 36 5.54 -11.23 16.02
N ARG A 37 6.24 -10.72 15.02
CA ARG A 37 6.37 -9.28 14.75
C ARG A 37 5.49 -8.96 13.55
N LEU A 38 4.53 -8.07 13.76
CA LEU A 38 3.64 -7.57 12.72
C LEU A 38 4.12 -6.19 12.29
N VAL A 39 4.00 -5.90 11.01
CA VAL A 39 4.03 -4.54 10.49
C VAL A 39 2.61 -4.20 10.05
N VAL A 40 2.03 -3.18 10.66
CA VAL A 40 0.63 -2.79 10.49
C VAL A 40 0.58 -1.38 9.92
N LEU A 41 -0.11 -1.21 8.80
CA LEU A 41 -0.51 0.10 8.29
C LEU A 41 -1.76 0.54 9.05
N THR A 42 -1.68 1.65 9.74
CA THR A 42 -2.78 2.15 10.56
C THR A 42 -3.28 3.51 10.10
N LYS A 43 -4.55 3.76 10.36
CA LYS A 43 -5.19 5.05 10.10
C LYS A 43 -4.62 6.17 10.96
N GLU A 44 -4.36 5.87 12.24
CA GLU A 44 -4.10 6.88 13.27
C GLU A 44 -2.59 7.16 13.45
N ARG A 45 -1.72 6.22 13.05
CA ARG A 45 -0.28 6.26 13.35
C ARG A 45 0.63 5.91 12.19
N GLY A 46 0.09 5.78 10.98
CA GLY A 46 0.88 5.33 9.85
C GLY A 46 1.33 3.88 9.98
N LYS A 47 2.49 3.56 9.48
CA LYS A 47 3.05 2.20 9.55
C LYS A 47 3.77 1.97 10.86
N ILE A 48 3.26 1.06 11.69
CA ILE A 48 3.82 0.73 13.00
C ILE A 48 4.31 -0.72 13.09
N THR A 49 5.26 -0.96 13.99
CA THR A 49 5.70 -2.32 14.37
C THR A 49 4.99 -2.76 15.65
N VAL A 50 4.42 -3.96 15.63
CA VAL A 50 3.65 -4.52 16.74
C VAL A 50 4.12 -5.93 17.08
N PHE A 51 4.48 -6.20 18.32
CA PHE A 51 4.81 -7.54 18.80
C PHE A 51 3.57 -8.24 19.34
N ALA A 52 3.27 -9.41 18.78
CA ALA A 52 2.20 -10.30 19.24
C ALA A 52 2.82 -11.46 20.02
N ASN A 53 3.02 -11.22 21.32
CA ASN A 53 3.66 -12.17 22.23
C ASN A 53 2.76 -13.40 22.44
N GLY A 54 3.34 -14.59 22.32
CA GLY A 54 2.63 -15.87 22.45
C GLY A 54 1.63 -16.16 21.33
N ALA A 55 1.63 -15.41 20.24
CA ALA A 55 0.66 -15.57 19.14
C ALA A 55 0.73 -16.94 18.44
N ARG A 56 1.85 -17.68 18.59
CA ARG A 56 2.05 -19.02 18.02
C ARG A 56 1.68 -20.15 18.98
N ARG A 57 1.37 -19.85 20.24
CA ARG A 57 0.94 -20.90 21.20
C ARG A 57 -0.38 -21.53 20.74
N PRO A 58 -0.59 -22.83 20.96
CA PRO A 58 -1.79 -23.54 20.46
C PRO A 58 -3.12 -22.87 20.83
N ASN A 59 -3.24 -22.34 22.05
CA ASN A 59 -4.47 -21.75 22.59
C ASN A 59 -4.46 -20.21 22.52
N SER A 60 -3.61 -19.60 21.70
CA SER A 60 -3.54 -18.15 21.62
C SER A 60 -4.71 -17.57 20.83
N THR A 61 -5.42 -16.63 21.42
CA THR A 61 -6.50 -15.85 20.76
C THR A 61 -5.93 -14.94 19.66
N LEU A 62 -4.63 -14.63 19.71
CA LEU A 62 -3.96 -13.81 18.70
C LEU A 62 -3.54 -14.61 17.44
N ARG A 63 -3.64 -15.94 17.46
CA ARG A 63 -3.09 -16.79 16.40
C ARG A 63 -3.67 -16.51 15.02
N ALA A 64 -5.01 -16.43 14.93
CA ALA A 64 -5.71 -16.11 13.68
C ALA A 64 -5.58 -14.63 13.31
N ALA A 65 -5.72 -13.76 14.30
CA ALA A 65 -5.72 -12.31 14.10
C ALA A 65 -4.34 -11.70 13.80
N SER A 66 -3.25 -12.46 13.95
CA SER A 66 -1.87 -12.03 13.67
C SER A 66 -1.33 -12.66 12.38
N GLN A 67 -2.08 -12.62 11.29
CA GLN A 67 -1.69 -13.05 9.95
C GLN A 67 -1.60 -11.84 9.01
N SER A 68 -0.90 -12.00 7.89
CA SER A 68 -0.85 -10.98 6.84
C SER A 68 -2.25 -10.71 6.30
N PHE A 69 -2.49 -9.48 5.88
CA PHE A 69 -3.73 -8.96 5.30
C PHE A 69 -4.91 -8.82 6.27
N VAL A 70 -4.83 -9.31 7.50
CA VAL A 70 -5.88 -9.10 8.50
C VAL A 70 -6.14 -7.61 8.70
N MET A 71 -7.38 -7.20 8.50
CA MET A 71 -7.86 -5.85 8.80
C MET A 71 -8.72 -5.85 10.06
N GLY A 72 -8.58 -4.81 10.88
CA GLY A 72 -9.39 -4.68 12.09
C GLY A 72 -8.93 -3.56 13.01
N LYS A 73 -9.43 -3.62 14.24
CA LYS A 73 -9.04 -2.71 15.34
C LYS A 73 -8.05 -3.44 16.24
N PHE A 74 -6.86 -2.90 16.32
CA PHE A 74 -5.76 -3.43 17.10
C PHE A 74 -5.67 -2.64 18.41
N THR A 75 -5.88 -3.30 19.57
CA THR A 75 -5.57 -2.74 20.87
C THR A 75 -4.09 -2.99 21.15
N VAL A 76 -3.33 -1.91 21.28
CA VAL A 76 -1.87 -1.96 21.43
C VAL A 76 -1.41 -1.13 22.62
N VAL A 77 -0.31 -1.53 23.25
CA VAL A 77 0.37 -0.79 24.32
C VAL A 77 1.72 -0.32 23.80
N PRO A 78 2.04 1.00 23.88
CA PRO A 78 3.34 1.50 23.45
C PRO A 78 4.49 0.83 24.21
N GLY A 79 5.47 0.30 23.48
CA GLY A 79 6.74 -0.20 24.00
C GLY A 79 7.82 0.89 23.99
N ARG A 80 9.09 0.48 23.93
CA ARG A 80 10.23 1.37 23.78
C ARG A 80 10.39 1.81 22.32
N ASP A 81 10.45 0.85 21.41
CA ASP A 81 10.72 1.06 19.99
C ASP A 81 9.63 0.42 19.09
N ALA A 82 8.58 -0.14 19.69
CA ALA A 82 7.47 -0.80 19.03
C ALA A 82 6.29 -0.93 19.98
N TYR A 83 5.16 -1.39 19.50
CA TYR A 83 3.94 -1.63 20.25
C TYR A 83 3.83 -3.11 20.64
N ASN A 84 3.11 -3.42 21.73
CA ASN A 84 2.72 -4.76 22.10
C ASN A 84 1.23 -4.96 21.82
N LEU A 85 0.88 -6.03 21.14
CA LEU A 85 -0.49 -6.39 20.82
C LEU A 85 -1.18 -6.98 22.05
N VAL A 86 -2.33 -6.43 22.39
CA VAL A 86 -3.19 -6.92 23.45
C VAL A 86 -4.35 -7.74 22.87
N LYS A 87 -5.05 -7.16 21.88
CA LYS A 87 -6.27 -7.72 21.29
C LYS A 87 -6.43 -7.24 19.86
N VAL A 88 -7.12 -8.02 19.05
CA VAL A 88 -7.60 -7.58 17.72
C VAL A 88 -9.10 -7.88 17.62
N GLU A 89 -9.86 -6.88 17.20
CA GLU A 89 -11.21 -7.03 16.70
C GLU A 89 -11.14 -7.04 15.17
N VAL A 90 -11.28 -8.23 14.60
CA VAL A 90 -11.07 -8.42 13.15
C VAL A 90 -12.32 -8.04 12.40
N ASP A 91 -12.15 -7.15 11.41
CA ASP A 91 -13.21 -6.76 10.47
C ASP A 91 -13.18 -7.66 9.21
N GLU A 92 -11.95 -8.00 8.71
CA GLU A 92 -11.77 -8.79 7.49
C GLU A 92 -10.47 -9.62 7.56
N TYR A 93 -10.52 -10.86 7.09
CA TYR A 93 -9.36 -11.77 7.07
C TYR A 93 -8.70 -11.90 5.69
N PHE A 94 -9.43 -11.65 4.60
CA PHE A 94 -9.02 -11.92 3.22
C PHE A 94 -8.48 -13.35 3.04
N GLN A 95 -9.17 -14.34 3.62
CA GLN A 95 -8.70 -15.74 3.67
C GLN A 95 -8.54 -16.36 2.29
N GLU A 96 -9.33 -15.94 1.33
CA GLU A 96 -9.33 -16.41 -0.06
C GLU A 96 -7.96 -16.22 -0.71
N ILE A 97 -7.22 -15.18 -0.34
CA ILE A 97 -5.87 -14.92 -0.84
C ILE A 97 -4.91 -16.05 -0.48
N ALA A 98 -5.09 -16.68 0.69
CA ALA A 98 -4.19 -17.75 1.15
C ALA A 98 -4.34 -19.07 0.37
N TYR A 99 -5.42 -19.24 -0.37
CA TYR A 99 -5.70 -20.46 -1.14
C TYR A 99 -5.30 -20.35 -2.61
N ASP A 100 -4.83 -19.18 -3.05
CA ASP A 100 -4.41 -18.92 -4.41
C ASP A 100 -3.00 -18.32 -4.42
N MET A 101 -2.04 -19.03 -5.02
CA MET A 101 -0.64 -18.62 -5.01
C MET A 101 -0.41 -17.32 -5.78
N GLU A 102 -1.10 -17.13 -6.90
CA GLU A 102 -0.99 -15.93 -7.70
C GLU A 102 -1.53 -14.71 -6.92
N LYS A 103 -2.73 -14.81 -6.33
CA LYS A 103 -3.31 -13.76 -5.48
C LYS A 103 -2.42 -13.46 -4.26
N MET A 104 -1.80 -14.49 -3.67
CA MET A 104 -0.86 -14.32 -2.56
C MET A 104 0.36 -13.49 -2.98
N CYS A 105 0.91 -13.73 -4.19
CA CYS A 105 2.04 -12.96 -4.71
C CYS A 105 1.63 -11.50 -4.98
N TYR A 106 0.47 -11.25 -5.62
CA TYR A 106 -0.05 -9.89 -5.82
C TYR A 106 -0.29 -9.16 -4.50
N ALA A 107 -0.97 -9.78 -3.54
CA ALA A 107 -1.23 -9.18 -2.24
C ALA A 107 0.06 -8.87 -1.47
N SER A 108 1.06 -9.76 -1.55
CA SER A 108 2.38 -9.53 -0.98
C SER A 108 3.07 -8.34 -1.64
N TYR A 109 2.98 -8.24 -2.97
CA TYR A 109 3.50 -7.08 -3.71
C TYR A 109 2.80 -5.78 -3.28
N PHE A 110 1.48 -5.77 -3.17
CA PHE A 110 0.73 -4.57 -2.76
C PHE A 110 1.16 -4.09 -1.38
N THR A 111 1.33 -5.01 -0.44
CA THR A 111 1.77 -4.64 0.92
C THR A 111 3.25 -4.23 0.97
N GLU A 112 4.11 -4.82 0.14
CA GLU A 112 5.52 -4.44 0.02
C GLU A 112 5.67 -3.04 -0.58
N PHE A 113 4.91 -2.73 -1.65
CA PHE A 113 4.90 -1.43 -2.30
C PHE A 113 4.30 -0.34 -1.40
N MET A 114 3.21 -0.65 -0.68
CA MET A 114 2.66 0.22 0.36
C MET A 114 3.67 0.52 1.46
N SER A 115 4.39 -0.50 1.91
CA SER A 115 5.41 -0.35 2.97
C SER A 115 6.60 0.50 2.54
N TYR A 116 6.89 0.58 1.23
CA TYR A 116 7.94 1.46 0.69
C TYR A 116 7.61 2.94 0.93
N TYR A 117 6.38 3.34 0.70
CA TYR A 117 5.96 4.74 0.80
C TYR A 117 5.62 5.20 2.22
N THR A 118 5.09 4.31 3.05
CA THR A 118 4.51 4.69 4.36
C THR A 118 5.52 4.61 5.51
N ARG A 119 5.39 5.50 6.50
CA ARG A 119 6.20 5.54 7.73
C ARG A 119 5.34 5.73 8.97
N GLU A 120 5.93 5.55 10.14
CA GLU A 120 5.28 5.88 11.42
C GLU A 120 5.09 7.38 11.53
N GLY A 121 3.90 7.78 11.99
CA GLY A 121 3.51 9.19 12.13
C GLY A 121 2.83 9.79 10.90
N ASP A 122 2.86 9.11 9.75
CA ASP A 122 2.18 9.58 8.55
C ASP A 122 0.66 9.50 8.67
N SER A 123 -0.05 10.38 7.98
CA SER A 123 -1.51 10.27 7.81
C SER A 123 -1.80 9.30 6.65
N CYS A 124 -2.11 8.05 6.97
CA CYS A 124 -2.25 6.98 5.98
C CYS A 124 -3.71 6.58 5.68
N VAL A 125 -4.68 7.48 5.87
CA VAL A 125 -6.09 7.17 5.57
C VAL A 125 -6.33 6.83 4.09
N PRO A 126 -5.83 7.62 3.12
CA PRO A 126 -5.97 7.27 1.70
C PRO A 126 -5.28 5.95 1.34
N ASN A 127 -4.10 5.72 1.89
CA ASN A 127 -3.29 4.52 1.70
C ASN A 127 -4.01 3.26 2.20
N LEU A 128 -4.53 3.32 3.43
CA LEU A 128 -5.27 2.22 4.04
C LEU A 128 -6.52 1.87 3.24
N ASN A 129 -7.28 2.89 2.81
CA ASN A 129 -8.46 2.70 1.98
C ASN A 129 -8.09 2.08 0.62
N LEU A 130 -7.03 2.58 -0.02
CA LEU A 130 -6.57 2.01 -1.30
C LEU A 130 -6.22 0.53 -1.12
N LEU A 131 -5.39 0.19 -0.14
CA LEU A 131 -4.98 -1.20 0.11
C LEU A 131 -6.18 -2.10 0.39
N TYR A 132 -7.14 -1.65 1.21
CA TYR A 132 -8.36 -2.41 1.51
C TYR A 132 -9.17 -2.74 0.24
N PHE A 133 -9.47 -1.73 -0.59
CA PHE A 133 -10.24 -1.95 -1.80
C PHE A 133 -9.46 -2.74 -2.86
N THR A 134 -8.14 -2.63 -2.90
CA THR A 134 -7.27 -3.45 -3.76
C THR A 134 -7.35 -4.93 -3.37
N LEU A 135 -7.17 -5.25 -2.08
CA LEU A 135 -7.29 -6.64 -1.59
C LEU A 135 -8.69 -7.19 -1.82
N LYS A 136 -9.72 -6.36 -1.63
CA LYS A 136 -11.10 -6.74 -1.91
C LYS A 136 -11.33 -7.05 -3.39
N ALA A 137 -10.81 -6.21 -4.29
CA ALA A 137 -10.90 -6.45 -5.73
C ALA A 137 -10.20 -7.76 -6.14
N LEU A 138 -9.04 -8.04 -5.53
CA LEU A 138 -8.29 -9.27 -5.76
C LEU A 138 -9.07 -10.54 -5.34
N VAL A 139 -9.86 -10.46 -4.28
CA VAL A 139 -10.73 -11.56 -3.81
C VAL A 139 -11.97 -11.70 -4.69
N GLU A 140 -12.57 -10.59 -5.12
CA GLU A 140 -13.83 -10.59 -5.89
C GLU A 140 -13.72 -11.16 -7.31
N ASP A 141 -12.52 -11.26 -7.88
CA ASP A 141 -12.22 -11.92 -9.17
C ASP A 141 -13.00 -11.35 -10.37
N LYS A 142 -13.37 -10.07 -10.31
CA LYS A 142 -14.13 -9.37 -11.36
C LYS A 142 -13.26 -8.68 -12.40
N MET A 143 -11.99 -8.54 -12.09
CA MET A 143 -10.96 -7.83 -12.86
C MET A 143 -9.71 -8.70 -12.87
N SER A 144 -8.92 -8.67 -13.95
CA SER A 144 -7.65 -9.41 -13.98
C SER A 144 -6.69 -8.90 -12.90
N ASN A 145 -5.92 -9.81 -12.29
CA ASN A 145 -4.94 -9.47 -11.26
C ASN A 145 -3.91 -8.45 -11.77
N GLN A 146 -3.52 -8.55 -13.04
CA GLN A 146 -2.63 -7.60 -13.70
C GLN A 146 -3.24 -6.18 -13.73
N LEU A 147 -4.50 -6.04 -14.14
CA LEU A 147 -5.17 -4.74 -14.18
C LEU A 147 -5.31 -4.13 -12.77
N ILE A 148 -5.63 -4.97 -11.77
CA ILE A 148 -5.65 -4.54 -10.36
C ILE A 148 -4.28 -3.98 -9.95
N LYS A 149 -3.19 -4.64 -10.34
CA LYS A 149 -1.80 -4.21 -10.06
C LYS A 149 -1.53 -2.83 -10.67
N ASP A 150 -1.83 -2.64 -11.94
CA ASP A 150 -1.52 -1.39 -12.64
C ASP A 150 -2.31 -0.21 -12.07
N VAL A 151 -3.59 -0.43 -11.80
CA VAL A 151 -4.46 0.56 -11.14
C VAL A 151 -3.93 0.91 -9.76
N TYR A 152 -3.51 -0.09 -8.99
CA TYR A 152 -2.94 0.10 -7.65
C TYR A 152 -1.64 0.90 -7.67
N GLU A 153 -0.69 0.55 -8.56
CA GLU A 153 0.59 1.24 -8.71
C GLU A 153 0.39 2.73 -9.03
N ILE A 154 -0.41 3.01 -10.06
CA ILE A 154 -0.69 4.38 -10.51
C ILE A 154 -1.36 5.18 -9.39
N ARG A 155 -2.33 4.58 -8.70
CA ARG A 155 -3.09 5.28 -7.66
C ARG A 155 -2.29 5.50 -6.39
N LEU A 156 -1.45 4.54 -6.00
CA LEU A 156 -0.58 4.70 -4.83
C LEU A 156 0.45 5.80 -5.07
N MET A 157 1.09 5.83 -6.24
CA MET A 157 2.05 6.87 -6.60
C MET A 157 1.39 8.25 -6.65
N ASP A 158 0.12 8.34 -7.09
CA ASP A 158 -0.66 9.59 -7.07
C ASP A 158 -0.93 10.08 -5.62
N ILE A 159 -1.35 9.18 -4.72
CA ILE A 159 -1.54 9.49 -3.30
C ILE A 159 -0.25 10.02 -2.67
N GLU A 160 0.90 9.49 -3.08
CA GLU A 160 2.22 9.88 -2.58
C GLU A 160 2.82 11.12 -3.31
N GLY A 161 2.01 11.78 -4.13
CA GLY A 161 2.41 13.00 -4.84
C GLY A 161 3.32 12.78 -6.05
N GLN A 162 3.44 11.54 -6.51
CA GLN A 162 4.20 11.15 -7.70
C GLN A 162 3.26 10.66 -8.83
N GLY A 163 2.05 11.22 -8.92
CA GLY A 163 1.05 10.79 -9.90
C GLY A 163 1.44 11.08 -11.35
N ILE A 164 0.90 10.29 -12.29
CA ILE A 164 1.02 10.54 -13.73
C ILE A 164 0.19 11.75 -14.11
N HIS A 165 0.83 12.80 -14.63
CA HIS A 165 0.10 13.97 -15.12
C HIS A 165 -0.56 13.66 -16.49
N SER A 166 -1.91 13.60 -16.51
CA SER A 166 -2.69 13.17 -17.70
C SER A 166 -3.70 14.20 -18.20
N TYR A 167 -3.81 15.39 -17.58
CA TYR A 167 -4.79 16.42 -17.95
C TYR A 167 -4.21 17.56 -18.79
N GLY A 168 -2.94 17.48 -19.17
CA GLY A 168 -2.26 18.48 -19.97
C GLY A 168 -0.81 18.09 -20.23
N CYS A 169 -0.17 18.80 -21.13
CA CYS A 169 1.24 18.59 -21.42
C CYS A 169 2.11 19.05 -20.24
N VAL A 170 2.85 18.14 -19.62
CA VAL A 170 3.74 18.46 -18.47
C VAL A 170 4.85 19.46 -18.81
N LYS A 171 5.11 19.70 -20.12
CA LYS A 171 6.18 20.62 -20.56
C LYS A 171 5.69 22.02 -20.90
N CYS A 172 4.50 22.17 -21.48
CA CYS A 172 4.02 23.48 -21.95
C CYS A 172 2.60 23.82 -21.50
N GLY A 173 1.90 22.92 -20.81
CA GLY A 173 0.54 23.15 -20.34
C GLY A 173 -0.56 22.99 -21.40
N GLU A 174 -0.21 22.65 -22.67
CA GLU A 174 -1.19 22.38 -23.74
C GLU A 174 -2.15 21.28 -23.31
N LYS A 175 -3.44 21.45 -23.61
CA LYS A 175 -4.49 20.49 -23.23
C LYS A 175 -4.95 19.61 -24.37
N GLU A 176 -4.62 19.98 -25.59
CA GLU A 176 -4.95 19.22 -26.79
C GLU A 176 -3.76 18.40 -27.27
N ASP A 177 -4.04 17.30 -27.98
CA ASP A 177 -3.03 16.41 -28.59
C ASP A 177 -1.96 15.93 -27.57
N ILE A 178 -2.38 15.63 -26.32
CA ILE A 178 -1.51 15.13 -25.24
C ILE A 178 -1.41 13.61 -25.26
N ASN A 179 -0.91 13.05 -26.35
CA ASN A 179 -0.92 11.61 -26.64
C ASN A 179 0.48 10.99 -26.74
N TYR A 180 1.49 11.58 -26.09
CA TYR A 180 2.81 11.00 -25.94
C TYR A 180 3.15 10.85 -24.47
N PHE A 181 3.69 9.68 -24.07
CA PHE A 181 4.12 9.44 -22.70
C PHE A 181 5.62 9.68 -22.51
N HIS A 182 5.95 10.43 -21.46
CA HIS A 182 7.33 10.72 -21.09
C HIS A 182 7.53 10.53 -19.58
N ALA A 183 7.90 9.32 -19.18
CA ALA A 183 8.07 8.95 -17.77
C ALA A 183 9.01 9.91 -16.99
N PRO A 184 10.21 10.31 -17.51
CA PRO A 184 11.09 11.22 -16.78
C PRO A 184 10.49 12.61 -16.53
N SER A 185 9.47 13.02 -17.30
CA SER A 185 8.76 14.29 -17.06
C SER A 185 7.51 14.10 -16.20
N GLY A 186 7.19 12.90 -15.78
CA GLY A 186 6.08 12.63 -14.89
C GLY A 186 4.71 12.50 -15.56
N GLY A 187 4.62 12.29 -16.91
CA GLY A 187 3.30 12.16 -17.53
C GLY A 187 3.24 12.36 -19.02
N LEU A 188 2.07 12.85 -19.49
CA LEU A 188 1.79 13.04 -20.91
C LEU A 188 2.33 14.38 -21.43
N ILE A 189 2.71 14.39 -22.71
CA ILE A 189 3.16 15.57 -23.44
C ILE A 189 2.45 15.68 -24.80
N CYS A 190 2.31 16.89 -25.31
CA CYS A 190 1.74 17.14 -26.63
C CYS A 190 2.72 16.79 -27.76
N GLY A 191 2.20 16.62 -28.98
CA GLY A 191 2.99 16.30 -30.17
C GLY A 191 4.12 17.29 -30.44
N LYS A 192 3.92 18.58 -30.21
CA LYS A 192 4.96 19.63 -30.37
C LYS A 192 6.14 19.42 -29.40
N CYS A 193 5.85 19.09 -28.15
CA CYS A 193 6.88 18.80 -27.13
C CYS A 193 7.53 17.45 -27.36
N ALA A 194 6.81 16.45 -27.84
CA ALA A 194 7.33 15.14 -28.19
C ALA A 194 8.36 15.24 -29.32
N LEU A 195 8.06 15.98 -30.40
CA LEU A 195 8.99 16.23 -31.50
C LEU A 195 10.27 16.92 -31.02
N LYS A 196 10.15 17.97 -30.21
CA LYS A 196 11.34 18.68 -29.66
C LYS A 196 12.18 17.78 -28.75
N GLY A 197 11.53 16.92 -27.95
CA GLY A 197 12.18 16.01 -27.02
C GLY A 197 12.58 14.65 -27.62
N LYS A 198 12.29 14.41 -28.91
CA LYS A 198 12.50 13.12 -29.59
C LYS A 198 11.80 11.95 -28.85
N VAL A 199 10.63 12.23 -28.28
CA VAL A 199 9.80 11.23 -27.61
C VAL A 199 8.94 10.52 -28.68
N THR A 200 9.04 9.22 -28.77
CA THR A 200 8.38 8.44 -29.82
C THR A 200 7.20 7.62 -29.30
N HIS A 201 7.08 7.43 -27.98
CA HIS A 201 6.02 6.60 -27.41
C HIS A 201 4.69 7.34 -27.41
N LYS A 202 3.91 7.10 -28.45
CA LYS A 202 2.54 7.60 -28.58
C LYS A 202 1.59 6.69 -27.83
N VAL A 203 0.60 7.26 -27.17
CA VAL A 203 -0.43 6.53 -26.41
C VAL A 203 -1.81 6.71 -27.06
N SER A 204 -2.67 5.70 -26.87
CA SER A 204 -4.05 5.72 -27.36
C SER A 204 -4.92 6.71 -26.55
N GLU A 205 -6.01 7.17 -27.17
CA GLU A 205 -7.03 7.97 -26.45
C GLU A 205 -7.65 7.16 -25.32
N THR A 206 -7.83 5.85 -25.50
CA THR A 206 -8.33 4.93 -24.47
C THR A 206 -7.43 4.96 -23.24
N LEU A 207 -6.11 4.91 -23.42
CA LEU A 207 -5.17 4.99 -22.31
C LEU A 207 -5.23 6.34 -21.60
N VAL A 208 -5.27 7.46 -22.35
CA VAL A 208 -5.40 8.78 -21.73
C VAL A 208 -6.65 8.86 -20.85
N TYR A 209 -7.79 8.39 -21.37
CA TYR A 209 -9.02 8.33 -20.60
C TYR A 209 -8.92 7.41 -19.39
N THR A 210 -8.29 6.25 -19.53
CA THR A 210 -8.08 5.28 -18.44
C THR A 210 -7.24 5.87 -17.32
N LEU A 211 -6.14 6.55 -17.65
CA LEU A 211 -5.32 7.25 -16.66
C LEU A 211 -6.12 8.32 -15.90
N GLN A 212 -6.89 9.13 -16.61
CA GLN A 212 -7.76 10.14 -16.01
C GLN A 212 -8.84 9.51 -15.11
N TYR A 213 -9.43 8.39 -15.55
CA TYR A 213 -10.38 7.62 -14.75
C TYR A 213 -9.75 7.11 -13.45
N ILE A 214 -8.58 6.46 -13.53
CA ILE A 214 -7.86 5.93 -12.36
C ILE A 214 -7.56 7.06 -11.37
N LEU A 215 -7.12 8.22 -11.83
CA LEU A 215 -6.70 9.35 -11.00
C LEU A 215 -7.88 10.09 -10.35
N SER A 216 -9.03 10.18 -11.03
CA SER A 216 -10.18 10.97 -10.56
C SER A 216 -11.24 10.16 -9.81
N THR A 217 -11.28 8.83 -10.01
CA THR A 217 -12.34 8.00 -9.45
C THR A 217 -12.14 7.78 -7.94
N PRO A 218 -13.19 7.90 -7.12
CA PRO A 218 -13.14 7.54 -5.71
C PRO A 218 -12.70 6.07 -5.52
N VAL A 219 -11.85 5.81 -4.53
CA VAL A 219 -11.21 4.50 -4.31
C VAL A 219 -12.20 3.34 -4.21
N ASN A 220 -13.37 3.55 -3.60
CA ASN A 220 -14.43 2.54 -3.47
C ASN A 220 -15.13 2.17 -4.79
N LYS A 221 -14.87 2.89 -5.89
CA LYS A 221 -15.38 2.61 -7.24
C LYS A 221 -14.27 2.33 -8.24
N LEU A 222 -13.02 2.39 -7.80
CA LEU A 222 -11.84 2.34 -8.65
C LEU A 222 -11.72 1.03 -9.45
N TYR A 223 -12.10 -0.09 -8.86
CA TYR A 223 -11.98 -1.44 -9.44
C TYR A 223 -13.28 -1.90 -10.12
N GLY A 224 -14.00 -1.00 -10.78
CA GLY A 224 -15.30 -1.27 -11.41
C GLY A 224 -15.31 -1.22 -12.93
N PHE A 225 -14.17 -1.42 -13.60
CA PHE A 225 -14.05 -1.41 -15.07
C PHE A 225 -13.16 -2.55 -15.59
N ASN A 226 -13.23 -2.80 -16.89
CA ASN A 226 -12.33 -3.69 -17.60
C ASN A 226 -11.80 -3.01 -18.86
N LEU A 227 -10.69 -3.49 -19.37
CA LEU A 227 -10.06 -3.04 -20.60
C LEU A 227 -9.99 -4.19 -21.61
N ALA A 228 -9.99 -3.84 -22.89
CA ALA A 228 -9.59 -4.78 -23.95
C ALA A 228 -8.09 -5.07 -23.84
N ASP A 229 -7.65 -6.24 -24.34
CA ASP A 229 -6.28 -6.73 -24.20
C ASP A 229 -5.22 -5.72 -24.66
N GLU A 230 -5.43 -5.05 -25.79
CA GLU A 230 -4.51 -4.04 -26.34
C GLU A 230 -4.35 -2.83 -25.39
N ALA A 231 -5.46 -2.36 -24.79
CA ALA A 231 -5.42 -1.24 -23.84
C ALA A 231 -4.84 -1.64 -22.49
N MET A 232 -4.99 -2.90 -22.11
CA MET A 232 -4.40 -3.47 -20.90
C MET A 232 -2.87 -3.59 -21.05
N GLU A 233 -2.38 -4.10 -22.17
CA GLU A 233 -0.94 -4.16 -22.46
C GLU A 233 -0.30 -2.77 -22.48
N GLU A 234 -1.00 -1.78 -23.05
CA GLU A 234 -0.53 -0.40 -23.08
C GLU A 234 -0.47 0.20 -21.66
N LEU A 235 -1.49 -0.07 -20.83
CA LEU A 235 -1.52 0.40 -19.43
C LEU A 235 -0.40 -0.23 -18.60
N ASP A 236 -0.19 -1.55 -18.73
CA ASP A 236 0.89 -2.27 -18.03
C ASP A 236 2.26 -1.70 -18.40
N PHE A 237 2.52 -1.51 -19.69
CA PHE A 237 3.77 -0.90 -20.14
C PHE A 237 4.01 0.49 -19.52
N ILE A 238 2.97 1.33 -19.47
CA ILE A 238 3.07 2.68 -18.90
C ILE A 238 3.26 2.63 -17.38
N ALA A 239 2.49 1.80 -16.67
CA ALA A 239 2.59 1.65 -15.23
C ALA A 239 3.99 1.14 -14.83
N GLU A 240 4.47 0.08 -15.48
CA GLU A 240 5.80 -0.46 -15.23
C GLU A 240 6.91 0.55 -15.51
N LYS A 241 6.87 1.22 -16.67
CA LYS A 241 7.87 2.21 -17.05
C LYS A 241 7.86 3.41 -16.11
N PHE A 242 6.68 3.85 -15.69
CA PHE A 242 6.56 4.95 -14.74
C PHE A 242 7.12 4.57 -13.37
N ARG A 243 6.71 3.41 -12.85
CA ARG A 243 7.23 2.86 -11.59
C ARG A 243 8.76 2.73 -11.63
N LYS A 244 9.33 2.07 -12.63
CA LYS A 244 10.80 1.91 -12.78
C LYS A 244 11.56 3.24 -12.90
N THR A 245 10.91 4.30 -13.34
CA THR A 245 11.53 5.64 -13.46
C THR A 245 11.55 6.39 -12.13
N HIS A 246 10.57 6.19 -11.26
CA HIS A 246 10.37 7.01 -10.06
C HIS A 246 10.60 6.24 -8.76
N VAL A 247 10.68 4.91 -8.80
CA VAL A 247 10.91 4.04 -7.65
C VAL A 247 12.24 3.32 -7.81
N ASP A 248 13.17 3.60 -6.92
CA ASP A 248 14.55 3.10 -6.93
C ASP A 248 14.71 1.76 -6.17
N ARG A 249 13.61 1.00 -6.05
CA ARG A 249 13.57 -0.27 -5.35
C ARG A 249 13.00 -1.38 -6.22
N GLU A 250 13.64 -2.54 -6.18
CA GLU A 250 13.10 -3.80 -6.68
C GLU A 250 12.27 -4.50 -5.59
N PHE A 251 11.18 -5.14 -5.99
CA PHE A 251 10.25 -5.82 -5.10
C PHE A 251 10.32 -7.32 -5.34
N LYS A 252 10.71 -8.09 -4.31
CA LYS A 252 10.86 -9.54 -4.41
C LYS A 252 9.58 -10.27 -4.79
N SER A 253 8.44 -9.81 -4.29
CA SER A 253 7.13 -10.36 -4.65
C SER A 253 6.81 -10.19 -6.13
N LEU A 254 7.25 -9.10 -6.76
CA LEU A 254 7.07 -8.86 -8.19
C LEU A 254 8.00 -9.74 -9.05
N GLU A 255 9.21 -10.03 -8.59
CA GLU A 255 10.12 -10.99 -9.26
C GLU A 255 9.50 -12.39 -9.30
N ILE A 256 8.89 -12.83 -8.20
CA ILE A 256 8.21 -14.13 -8.13
C ILE A 256 7.02 -14.18 -9.10
N LEU A 257 6.21 -13.12 -9.19
CA LEU A 257 5.11 -13.02 -10.15
C LEU A 257 5.58 -13.20 -11.60
N GLY A 258 6.74 -12.68 -11.96
CA GLY A 258 7.32 -12.84 -13.31
C GLY A 258 7.77 -14.27 -13.63
N THR A 259 7.72 -15.20 -12.66
CA THR A 259 8.10 -16.62 -12.83
C THR A 259 6.90 -17.58 -12.81
N LEU A 260 5.69 -17.10 -12.49
CA LEU A 260 4.44 -17.86 -12.52
C LEU A 260 3.80 -17.81 -13.91
#